data_9faddf4c071807f7067e393e78e1f0c9
#
_entry.id   9faddf4c071807f7067e393e78e1f0c9
#
_cell.length_a   1.000
_cell.length_b   1.000
_cell.length_c   1.000
_cell.angle_alpha   90.00
_cell.angle_beta   90.00
_cell.angle_gamma   90.00
#
_symmetry.space_group_name_H-M   'P 1'
#
loop_
_entity.id
_entity.type
_entity.pdbx_description
1 polymer ?
#
loop_
_entity_poly.entity_id
_entity_poly.type
_entity_poly.pdbx_seq_one_letter_code
_entity_poly.pdbx_strand_id
1 'polypeptide(L)'
;MGAHRSTLRSRRTLVPAVMAAALAVATAGCGSSSNSASSAAGGAASASHSSSGGGSTLTVADVAPFTGTDGALGPTYLVSCDAATSAINSAGGVLGHHLNCKSVDTRGDPADAVPAVHQMYASGSPSLIIGCTSDEAASVVPVFGANKTVSFCMTGQAEFDHVKFPYFYRLVPPDLSESYAMTAMAKNKGYKRVALAFGNDIGSQTFVAPAIAAIKKAGLTLVANETLDLNSTTFRTEAAKIAAAKPDVVMTEALGPSEASFLTELKQLNGGKMIPVIGTSATISPDWYKSVAAAVGASTLASNFSADNLVTQTSGPAYQAFSKAMFAEKGKVGSTGNFSTYLTAPGAVHLYDGINLAALAMTAAHSTSPSAFMPYIIKIGDGAPGAVVVHSFATGEAALKAGKQIRYEGPGGPTNFDAYHDSAGLFQVDRYSPTGAVTVAGNLSVAQLRALGL
;
A
#
# COMPACT_ATOMS: atom_id res chain seq x y z
N MET A 1 -42.44 -30.27 44.00
CA MET A 1 -41.81 -30.90 45.19
C MET A 1 -40.36 -31.23 44.78
N GLY A 2 -39.41 -30.75 45.59
CA GLY A 2 -38.00 -31.15 45.48
C GLY A 2 -37.03 -30.06 45.01
N ALA A 3 -36.76 -29.09 45.87
CA ALA A 3 -35.66 -28.14 45.74
C ALA A 3 -34.36 -28.78 46.24
N HIS A 4 -33.28 -28.65 45.51
CA HIS A 4 -31.93 -28.83 46.09
C HIS A 4 -31.10 -27.56 45.86
N ARG A 5 -30.87 -26.84 46.94
CA ARG A 5 -29.87 -25.82 47.13
C ARG A 5 -28.53 -26.52 47.41
N SER A 6 -27.47 -26.10 46.78
CA SER A 6 -26.10 -26.37 47.26
C SER A 6 -25.23 -25.11 47.14
N THR A 7 -24.68 -24.82 48.23
CA THR A 7 -23.97 -23.73 48.84
C THR A 7 -22.62 -23.42 48.14
N LEU A 8 -22.35 -22.10 48.02
CA LEU A 8 -21.04 -21.50 47.76
C LEU A 8 -20.05 -21.85 48.89
N ARG A 9 -18.84 -22.22 48.48
CA ARG A 9 -17.64 -22.13 49.35
C ARG A 9 -16.59 -21.25 48.65
N SER A 10 -16.44 -20.07 49.24
CA SER A 10 -15.29 -19.18 49.00
C SER A 10 -14.00 -19.80 49.54
N ARG A 11 -12.96 -19.86 48.72
CA ARG A 11 -11.58 -20.03 49.23
C ARG A 11 -10.80 -18.75 48.95
N ARG A 12 -10.54 -18.01 50.03
CA ARG A 12 -9.52 -16.97 50.12
C ARG A 12 -8.17 -17.66 50.15
N THR A 13 -7.23 -17.26 49.29
CA THR A 13 -5.82 -17.57 49.50
C THR A 13 -5.01 -16.27 49.53
N LEU A 14 -4.18 -16.26 50.55
CA LEU A 14 -3.36 -15.17 51.04
C LEU A 14 -2.22 -14.79 50.07
N VAL A 15 -1.93 -13.49 50.02
CA VAL A 15 -0.73 -12.87 49.49
C VAL A 15 0.36 -12.87 50.55
N PRO A 16 1.63 -13.19 50.25
CA PRO A 16 2.74 -12.70 51.06
C PRO A 16 3.41 -11.51 50.36
N ALA A 17 3.49 -10.43 51.15
CA ALA A 17 4.36 -9.31 50.90
C ALA A 17 5.83 -9.72 51.18
N VAL A 18 6.74 -9.31 50.30
CA VAL A 18 8.19 -9.34 50.60
C VAL A 18 8.74 -7.93 50.41
N MET A 19 9.45 -7.54 51.46
CA MET A 19 10.02 -6.22 51.72
C MET A 19 11.16 -5.83 50.79
N ALA A 20 11.30 -4.53 50.71
CA ALA A 20 12.40 -3.76 50.13
C ALA A 20 13.71 -3.96 50.93
N ALA A 21 14.83 -3.90 50.24
CA ALA A 21 16.13 -3.53 50.83
C ALA A 21 16.84 -2.57 49.85
N ALA A 22 17.00 -1.35 50.32
CA ALA A 22 17.84 -0.32 49.70
C ALA A 22 19.28 -0.52 50.19
N LEU A 23 20.24 -0.41 49.27
CA LEU A 23 21.65 -0.19 49.63
C LEU A 23 22.19 0.95 48.77
N ALA A 24 22.47 2.06 49.45
CA ALA A 24 23.23 3.20 48.92
C ALA A 24 24.72 2.98 49.21
N VAL A 25 25.55 3.20 48.19
CA VAL A 25 27.00 3.43 48.42
C VAL A 25 27.40 4.66 47.62
N ALA A 26 27.77 5.68 48.37
CA ALA A 26 28.45 6.88 47.88
C ALA A 26 29.96 6.70 48.00
N THR A 27 30.70 7.09 46.96
CA THR A 27 32.12 7.43 47.13
C THR A 27 32.43 8.66 46.25
N ALA A 28 32.82 9.70 46.94
CA ALA A 28 33.40 10.93 46.41
C ALA A 28 34.85 10.73 46.00
N GLY A 29 35.30 11.42 44.99
CA GLY A 29 36.71 11.52 44.61
C GLY A 29 36.99 12.85 43.90
N CYS A 30 37.42 13.86 44.67
CA CYS A 30 37.98 15.12 44.17
C CYS A 30 39.39 14.91 43.60
N GLY A 31 39.70 15.69 42.55
CA GLY A 31 41.08 15.83 42.06
C GLY A 31 41.22 17.10 41.22
N SER A 32 41.66 18.19 41.85
CA SER A 32 42.03 19.48 41.26
C SER A 32 43.50 19.47 40.80
N SER A 33 43.82 20.23 39.75
CA SER A 33 44.99 21.11 39.61
C SER A 33 45.19 21.50 38.15
N SER A 34 45.03 22.72 37.78
CA SER A 34 45.87 23.94 37.81
C SER A 34 46.78 24.11 36.60
N ASN A 35 46.43 25.19 35.87
CA ASN A 35 47.29 26.17 35.17
C ASN A 35 48.56 25.74 34.40
N SER A 36 48.59 26.20 33.12
CA SER A 36 49.60 27.21 32.74
C SER A 36 49.29 27.79 31.35
N ALA A 37 49.29 29.10 31.29
CA ALA A 37 49.21 29.89 30.06
C ALA A 37 50.56 29.90 29.35
N SER A 38 50.56 29.88 28.02
CA SER A 38 51.65 30.43 27.20
C SER A 38 51.11 30.96 25.91
N SER A 39 51.27 32.23 25.71
CA SER A 39 51.01 33.02 24.51
C SER A 39 52.03 32.74 23.44
N ALA A 40 51.64 32.50 22.20
CA ALA A 40 52.44 32.83 21.02
C ALA A 40 51.53 33.10 19.83
N ALA A 41 51.73 34.27 19.24
CA ALA A 41 51.03 34.80 18.08
C ALA A 41 51.50 34.12 16.80
N GLY A 42 50.64 34.13 15.78
CA GLY A 42 51.06 34.16 14.38
C GLY A 42 50.45 33.07 13.47
N GLY A 43 49.61 33.48 12.54
CA GLY A 43 49.29 32.68 11.37
C GLY A 43 47.79 32.57 11.09
N ALA A 44 47.23 33.60 10.46
CA ALA A 44 45.91 33.52 9.84
C ALA A 44 45.97 32.56 8.63
N ALA A 45 45.60 31.33 8.84
CA ALA A 45 45.25 30.41 7.75
C ALA A 45 43.71 30.44 7.69
N SER A 46 43.17 31.08 6.67
CA SER A 46 41.75 31.00 6.31
C SER A 46 41.44 29.55 5.96
N ALA A 47 41.02 28.78 6.97
CA ALA A 47 40.40 27.51 6.72
C ALA A 47 39.01 27.84 6.12
N SER A 48 38.93 27.72 4.79
CA SER A 48 37.66 27.60 4.10
C SER A 48 36.94 26.37 4.68
N HIS A 49 36.03 26.65 5.63
CA HIS A 49 35.04 25.67 6.01
C HIS A 49 34.13 25.50 4.80
N SER A 50 34.46 24.48 3.97
CA SER A 50 33.46 23.84 3.14
C SER A 50 32.42 23.28 4.11
N SER A 51 31.39 24.08 4.41
CA SER A 51 30.16 23.59 4.99
C SER A 51 29.57 22.61 3.98
N SER A 52 29.89 21.32 4.15
CA SER A 52 29.04 20.27 3.61
C SER A 52 27.69 20.48 4.28
N GLY A 53 26.82 21.23 3.63
CA GLY A 53 25.44 21.45 4.03
C GLY A 53 24.65 20.13 3.86
N GLY A 54 24.89 19.20 4.78
CA GLY A 54 24.01 18.07 4.97
C GLY A 54 22.76 18.57 5.66
N GLY A 55 21.68 18.84 4.91
CA GLY A 55 20.36 19.06 5.48
C GLY A 55 19.97 17.89 6.38
N SER A 56 19.12 18.12 7.39
CA SER A 56 18.55 17.03 8.20
C SER A 56 17.84 16.03 7.29
N THR A 57 17.90 14.76 7.63
CA THR A 57 17.22 13.70 6.88
C THR A 57 15.70 13.81 7.06
N LEU A 58 14.95 13.72 5.96
CA LEU A 58 13.49 13.66 5.95
C LEU A 58 13.05 12.19 6.02
N THR A 59 12.20 11.85 6.96
CA THR A 59 11.69 10.49 7.11
C THR A 59 10.39 10.32 6.31
N VAL A 60 10.37 9.33 5.42
CA VAL A 60 9.17 8.77 4.81
C VAL A 60 8.78 7.56 5.66
N ALA A 61 7.65 7.63 6.35
CA ALA A 61 7.14 6.49 7.11
C ALA A 61 6.27 5.62 6.19
N ASP A 62 6.70 4.39 5.99
CA ASP A 62 5.96 3.35 5.29
C ASP A 62 5.12 2.60 6.32
N VAL A 63 3.85 3.01 6.45
CA VAL A 63 2.89 2.48 7.44
C VAL A 63 2.09 1.39 6.76
N ALA A 64 2.47 0.14 6.93
CA ALA A 64 1.91 -0.97 6.19
C ALA A 64 2.04 -2.30 6.97
N PRO A 65 1.33 -3.36 6.57
CA PRO A 65 1.48 -4.68 7.17
C PRO A 65 2.77 -5.34 6.68
N PHE A 66 3.84 -5.29 7.48
CA PHE A 66 5.10 -5.99 7.21
C PHE A 66 5.13 -7.39 7.83
N THR A 67 4.29 -7.63 8.83
CA THR A 67 4.03 -8.94 9.44
C THR A 67 2.52 -9.15 9.61
N GLY A 68 2.11 -10.27 10.20
CA GLY A 68 0.70 -10.58 10.38
C GLY A 68 0.06 -11.19 9.13
N THR A 69 -1.27 -11.15 9.08
CA THR A 69 -2.06 -11.80 8.03
C THR A 69 -1.72 -11.24 6.65
N ASP A 70 -1.58 -9.92 6.54
CA ASP A 70 -1.31 -9.21 5.28
C ASP A 70 0.18 -8.95 5.03
N GLY A 71 1.06 -9.55 5.83
CA GLY A 71 2.51 -9.36 5.74
C GLY A 71 3.11 -9.66 4.35
N ALA A 72 2.39 -10.38 3.49
CA ALA A 72 2.77 -10.61 2.10
C ALA A 72 2.81 -9.32 1.24
N LEU A 73 2.14 -8.25 1.65
CA LEU A 73 2.17 -6.94 0.99
C LEU A 73 3.47 -6.17 1.30
N GLY A 74 4.04 -6.39 2.47
CA GLY A 74 5.18 -5.64 2.99
C GLY A 74 6.37 -5.50 2.03
N PRO A 75 6.87 -6.57 1.38
CA PRO A 75 7.99 -6.47 0.45
C PRO A 75 7.73 -5.52 -0.73
N THR A 76 6.50 -5.46 -1.24
CA THR A 76 6.10 -4.56 -2.33
C THR A 76 6.18 -3.10 -1.91
N TYR A 77 5.69 -2.79 -0.71
CA TYR A 77 5.70 -1.44 -0.15
C TYR A 77 7.13 -0.98 0.15
N LEU A 78 7.89 -1.81 0.84
CA LEU A 78 9.27 -1.50 1.22
C LEU A 78 10.16 -1.23 0.01
N VAL A 79 10.13 -2.10 -1.02
CA VAL A 79 10.98 -1.91 -2.22
C VAL A 79 10.62 -0.63 -2.97
N SER A 80 9.35 -0.26 -2.99
CA SER A 80 8.86 0.97 -3.61
C SER A 80 9.38 2.22 -2.89
N CYS A 81 9.28 2.21 -1.55
CA CYS A 81 9.76 3.29 -0.70
C CYS A 81 11.27 3.48 -0.85
N ASP A 82 12.05 2.39 -0.77
CA ASP A 82 13.51 2.45 -0.92
C ASP A 82 13.92 2.89 -2.33
N ALA A 83 13.26 2.41 -3.37
CA ALA A 83 13.54 2.80 -4.75
C ALA A 83 13.29 4.29 -5.00
N ALA A 84 12.17 4.83 -4.52
CA ALA A 84 11.84 6.25 -4.66
C ALA A 84 12.82 7.12 -3.89
N THR A 85 13.05 6.82 -2.61
CA THR A 85 13.96 7.62 -1.76
C THR A 85 15.39 7.58 -2.25
N SER A 86 15.90 6.42 -2.67
CA SER A 86 17.25 6.27 -3.27
C SER A 86 17.40 7.06 -4.57
N ALA A 87 16.40 7.03 -5.45
CA ALA A 87 16.40 7.78 -6.70
C ALA A 87 16.40 9.31 -6.46
N ILE A 88 15.58 9.78 -5.51
CA ILE A 88 15.52 11.19 -5.11
C ILE A 88 16.85 11.64 -4.50
N ASN A 89 17.43 10.84 -3.61
CA ASN A 89 18.73 11.13 -2.99
C ASN A 89 19.85 11.19 -4.00
N SER A 90 19.83 10.31 -5.00
CA SER A 90 20.81 10.31 -6.10
C SER A 90 20.71 11.56 -6.98
N ALA A 91 19.56 12.25 -6.98
CA ALA A 91 19.35 13.52 -7.66
C ALA A 91 19.70 14.76 -6.80
N GLY A 92 20.15 14.56 -5.55
CA GLY A 92 20.52 15.63 -4.63
C GLY A 92 19.57 15.84 -3.45
N GLY A 93 18.53 15.02 -3.36
CA GLY A 93 17.51 15.11 -2.28
C GLY A 93 16.54 16.25 -2.47
N VAL A 94 15.61 16.39 -1.54
CA VAL A 94 14.58 17.43 -1.55
C VAL A 94 15.12 18.66 -0.85
N LEU A 95 15.31 19.76 -1.57
CA LEU A 95 15.86 21.01 -1.04
C LEU A 95 17.21 20.79 -0.30
N GLY A 96 18.01 19.81 -0.73
CA GLY A 96 19.27 19.43 -0.09
C GLY A 96 19.13 18.47 1.10
N HIS A 97 17.92 18.05 1.44
CA HIS A 97 17.66 17.03 2.46
C HIS A 97 17.59 15.64 1.80
N HIS A 98 18.30 14.66 2.37
CA HIS A 98 18.14 13.26 1.99
C HIS A 98 16.86 12.69 2.60
N LEU A 99 16.25 11.72 1.91
CA LEU A 99 15.11 10.97 2.41
C LEU A 99 15.56 9.60 2.91
N ASN A 100 14.92 9.10 3.95
CA ASN A 100 15.03 7.69 4.36
C ASN A 100 13.65 7.08 4.52
N CYS A 101 13.53 5.81 4.13
CA CYS A 101 12.33 5.02 4.36
C CYS A 101 12.41 4.40 5.76
N LYS A 102 11.28 4.43 6.50
CA LYS A 102 11.16 3.79 7.81
C LYS A 102 9.85 3.02 7.87
N SER A 103 9.94 1.70 7.96
CA SER A 103 8.78 0.83 8.11
C SER A 103 8.12 1.01 9.48
N VAL A 104 6.79 1.03 9.47
CA VAL A 104 5.92 1.02 10.66
C VAL A 104 4.94 -0.12 10.46
N ASP A 105 5.16 -1.22 11.15
CA ASP A 105 4.37 -2.44 10.98
C ASP A 105 3.00 -2.33 11.65
N THR A 106 1.96 -2.35 10.82
CA THR A 106 0.55 -2.31 11.25
C THR A 106 -0.02 -3.69 11.50
N ARG A 107 0.64 -4.74 11.03
CA ARG A 107 0.18 -6.13 11.01
C ARG A 107 -1.14 -6.36 10.25
N GLY A 108 -1.68 -5.34 9.58
CA GLY A 108 -2.99 -5.38 8.93
C GLY A 108 -4.16 -5.42 9.92
N ASP A 109 -3.97 -4.88 11.13
CA ASP A 109 -4.97 -4.88 12.20
C ASP A 109 -5.07 -3.49 12.84
N PRO A 110 -6.27 -2.89 12.93
CA PRO A 110 -6.47 -1.60 13.59
C PRO A 110 -5.96 -1.54 15.04
N ALA A 111 -6.06 -2.65 15.78
CA ALA A 111 -5.64 -2.71 17.18
C ALA A 111 -4.10 -2.66 17.32
N ASP A 112 -3.36 -3.16 16.34
CA ASP A 112 -1.90 -3.09 16.29
C ASP A 112 -1.42 -1.80 15.59
N ALA A 113 -2.12 -1.33 14.57
CA ALA A 113 -1.76 -0.16 13.77
C ALA A 113 -1.76 1.15 14.58
N VAL A 114 -2.79 1.39 15.38
CA VAL A 114 -2.93 2.63 16.17
C VAL A 114 -1.77 2.80 17.17
N PRO A 115 -1.41 1.80 18.01
CA PRO A 115 -0.22 1.88 18.86
C PRO A 115 1.09 2.07 18.09
N ALA A 116 1.28 1.38 16.94
CA ALA A 116 2.46 1.52 16.11
C ALA A 116 2.63 2.94 15.57
N VAL A 117 1.55 3.56 15.10
CA VAL A 117 1.53 4.94 14.63
C VAL A 117 1.81 5.92 15.77
N HIS A 118 1.23 5.73 16.95
CA HIS A 118 1.54 6.56 18.11
C HIS A 118 3.01 6.45 18.52
N GLN A 119 3.58 5.24 18.48
CA GLN A 119 5.01 5.04 18.75
C GLN A 119 5.90 5.70 17.70
N MET A 120 5.49 5.66 16.42
CA MET A 120 6.17 6.39 15.35
C MET A 120 6.27 7.89 15.67
N TYR A 121 5.15 8.53 16.02
CA TYR A 121 5.14 9.97 16.36
C TYR A 121 5.92 10.28 17.66
N ALA A 122 5.88 9.41 18.64
CA ALA A 122 6.67 9.56 19.86
C ALA A 122 8.19 9.48 19.59
N SER A 123 8.59 8.77 18.54
CA SER A 123 9.99 8.63 18.13
C SER A 123 10.46 9.78 17.21
N GLY A 124 9.54 10.59 16.67
CA GLY A 124 9.79 11.70 15.76
C GLY A 124 8.76 11.74 14.63
N SER A 125 8.25 12.91 14.32
CA SER A 125 7.26 13.08 13.26
C SER A 125 7.87 12.84 11.88
N PRO A 126 7.29 11.97 11.04
CA PRO A 126 7.74 11.81 9.67
C PRO A 126 7.38 13.04 8.83
N SER A 127 8.12 13.25 7.75
CA SER A 127 7.85 14.31 6.76
C SER A 127 6.75 13.93 5.78
N LEU A 128 6.56 12.62 5.59
CA LEU A 128 5.58 12.01 4.70
C LEU A 128 5.20 10.63 5.23
N ILE A 129 3.94 10.25 5.07
CA ILE A 129 3.46 8.88 5.29
C ILE A 129 3.02 8.29 3.97
N ILE A 130 3.36 7.04 3.75
CA ILE A 130 2.88 6.21 2.63
C ILE A 130 2.37 4.88 3.17
N GLY A 131 1.69 4.13 2.35
CA GLY A 131 1.27 2.76 2.67
C GLY A 131 -0.20 2.68 3.04
N CYS A 132 -0.52 2.65 4.31
CA CYS A 132 -1.81 2.41 4.95
C CYS A 132 -2.84 1.73 4.03
N THR A 133 -3.04 0.45 4.27
CA THR A 133 -3.98 -0.40 3.51
C THR A 133 -5.41 -0.24 4.04
N SER A 134 -6.37 -0.83 3.36
CA SER A 134 -7.78 -0.73 3.76
C SER A 134 -8.03 -1.27 5.17
N ASP A 135 -7.26 -2.24 5.65
CA ASP A 135 -7.52 -2.86 6.95
C ASP A 135 -7.30 -1.91 8.13
N GLU A 136 -6.31 -1.02 8.04
CA GLU A 136 -6.00 -0.08 9.12
C GLU A 136 -6.34 1.38 8.81
N ALA A 137 -6.57 1.74 7.55
CA ALA A 137 -6.67 3.16 7.13
C ALA A 137 -7.69 3.95 7.95
N ALA A 138 -8.88 3.41 8.19
CA ALA A 138 -9.93 4.08 8.96
C ALA A 138 -9.49 4.46 10.38
N SER A 139 -8.62 3.65 10.98
CA SER A 139 -8.13 3.87 12.34
C SER A 139 -6.95 4.83 12.42
N VAL A 140 -6.08 4.88 11.39
CA VAL A 140 -4.82 5.64 11.44
C VAL A 140 -4.88 6.97 10.68
N VAL A 141 -5.69 7.11 9.63
CA VAL A 141 -5.82 8.37 8.86
C VAL A 141 -6.23 9.57 9.73
N PRO A 142 -7.17 9.43 10.68
CA PRO A 142 -7.48 10.53 11.61
C PRO A 142 -6.28 10.95 12.47
N VAL A 143 -5.41 10.00 12.84
CA VAL A 143 -4.18 10.29 13.61
C VAL A 143 -3.18 11.06 12.76
N PHE A 144 -3.02 10.72 11.49
CA PHE A 144 -2.16 11.47 10.55
C PHE A 144 -2.64 12.91 10.39
N GLY A 145 -3.96 13.10 10.19
CA GLY A 145 -4.58 14.42 10.08
C GLY A 145 -4.40 15.28 11.34
N ALA A 146 -4.57 14.69 12.54
CA ALA A 146 -4.35 15.37 13.81
C ALA A 146 -2.90 15.84 13.99
N ASN A 147 -1.93 15.07 13.50
CA ASN A 147 -0.51 15.40 13.51
C ASN A 147 -0.07 16.23 12.29
N LYS A 148 -1.00 16.60 11.41
CA LYS A 148 -0.75 17.42 10.21
C LYS A 148 0.32 16.83 9.29
N THR A 149 0.36 15.50 9.15
CA THR A 149 1.30 14.79 8.29
C THR A 149 0.60 14.37 7.01
N VAL A 150 1.17 14.73 5.87
CA VAL A 150 0.63 14.27 4.57
C VAL A 150 0.79 12.77 4.45
N SER A 151 -0.28 12.11 4.06
CA SER A 151 -0.32 10.65 3.86
C SER A 151 -0.87 10.29 2.48
N PHE A 152 -0.22 9.31 1.86
CA PHE A 152 -0.66 8.66 0.64
C PHE A 152 -0.98 7.20 0.94
N CYS A 153 -2.27 6.85 0.94
CA CYS A 153 -2.73 5.52 1.31
C CYS A 153 -3.25 4.70 0.13
N MET A 154 -3.10 3.40 0.26
CA MET A 154 -3.56 2.38 -0.69
C MET A 154 -4.89 1.79 -0.19
N THR A 155 -5.90 2.63 -0.03
CA THR A 155 -7.24 2.21 0.46
C THR A 155 -8.33 2.65 -0.50
N GLY A 156 -9.20 1.73 -0.87
CA GLY A 156 -10.39 1.99 -1.70
C GLY A 156 -11.70 2.06 -0.91
N GLN A 157 -11.65 2.00 0.43
CA GLN A 157 -12.82 1.91 1.31
C GLN A 157 -13.82 3.05 1.09
N ALA A 158 -15.11 2.68 1.08
CA ALA A 158 -16.21 3.61 0.83
C ALA A 158 -16.35 4.75 1.85
N GLU A 159 -15.83 4.59 3.06
CA GLU A 159 -15.86 5.64 4.08
C GLU A 159 -14.98 6.85 3.74
N PHE A 160 -14.05 6.70 2.80
CA PHE A 160 -13.24 7.78 2.27
C PHE A 160 -13.84 8.40 0.99
N ASP A 161 -14.89 7.82 0.42
CA ASP A 161 -15.51 8.31 -0.81
C ASP A 161 -16.19 9.66 -0.56
N HIS A 162 -15.83 10.65 -1.36
CA HIS A 162 -16.40 12.00 -1.28
C HIS A 162 -16.28 12.67 0.10
N VAL A 163 -15.28 12.26 0.89
CA VAL A 163 -14.98 12.85 2.20
C VAL A 163 -13.56 13.40 2.20
N LYS A 164 -13.43 14.70 2.47
CA LYS A 164 -12.13 15.36 2.52
C LYS A 164 -11.50 15.23 3.91
N PHE A 165 -10.61 14.27 4.04
CA PHE A 165 -9.78 14.15 5.24
C PHE A 165 -8.56 15.10 5.13
N PRO A 166 -8.21 15.84 6.19
CA PRO A 166 -7.04 16.69 6.18
C PRO A 166 -5.75 15.87 5.98
N TYR A 167 -4.88 16.35 5.09
CA TYR A 167 -3.56 15.76 4.84
C TYR A 167 -3.59 14.34 4.26
N PHE A 168 -4.73 13.88 3.76
CA PHE A 168 -4.91 12.53 3.21
C PHE A 168 -5.11 12.56 1.70
N TYR A 169 -4.47 11.63 1.00
CA TYR A 169 -4.58 11.41 -0.44
C TYR A 169 -4.71 9.90 -0.70
N ARG A 170 -5.62 9.53 -1.58
CA ARG A 170 -5.78 8.14 -2.06
C ARG A 170 -5.01 7.93 -3.34
N LEU A 171 -4.17 6.90 -3.39
CA LEU A 171 -3.43 6.52 -4.59
C LEU A 171 -4.15 5.45 -5.44
N VAL A 172 -5.20 4.86 -4.91
CA VAL A 172 -6.08 3.89 -5.59
C VAL A 172 -7.49 4.46 -5.70
N PRO A 173 -8.28 4.06 -6.72
CA PRO A 173 -9.67 4.47 -6.81
C PRO A 173 -10.53 3.82 -5.72
N PRO A 174 -11.79 4.29 -5.57
CA PRO A 174 -12.77 3.63 -4.72
C PRO A 174 -12.99 2.15 -5.10
N ASP A 175 -13.17 1.27 -4.10
CA ASP A 175 -13.51 -0.15 -4.30
C ASP A 175 -14.82 -0.33 -5.08
N LEU A 176 -15.71 0.65 -4.99
CA LEU A 176 -16.88 0.76 -5.86
C LEU A 176 -16.48 0.71 -7.34
N SER A 177 -15.49 1.49 -7.75
CA SER A 177 -15.03 1.58 -9.15
C SER A 177 -14.39 0.28 -9.60
N GLU A 178 -13.59 -0.33 -8.75
CA GLU A 178 -12.92 -1.62 -9.00
C GLU A 178 -13.95 -2.77 -9.12
N SER A 179 -14.95 -2.80 -8.25
CA SER A 179 -16.07 -3.76 -8.32
C SER A 179 -16.84 -3.66 -9.64
N TYR A 180 -17.01 -2.45 -10.17
CA TYR A 180 -17.60 -2.23 -11.48
C TYR A 180 -16.66 -2.67 -12.60
N ALA A 181 -15.36 -2.50 -12.44
CA ALA A 181 -14.35 -2.99 -13.40
C ALA A 181 -14.40 -4.52 -13.50
N MET A 182 -14.39 -5.24 -12.39
CA MET A 182 -14.55 -6.71 -12.34
C MET A 182 -15.85 -7.15 -13.05
N THR A 183 -16.96 -6.46 -12.78
CA THR A 183 -18.26 -6.76 -13.39
C THR A 183 -18.25 -6.50 -14.90
N ALA A 184 -17.59 -5.42 -15.36
CA ALA A 184 -17.40 -5.15 -16.79
C ALA A 184 -16.59 -6.25 -17.48
N MET A 185 -15.54 -6.75 -16.81
CA MET A 185 -14.75 -7.88 -17.31
C MET A 185 -15.60 -9.13 -17.49
N ALA A 186 -16.41 -9.48 -16.49
CA ALA A 186 -17.33 -10.63 -16.58
C ALA A 186 -18.31 -10.48 -17.73
N LYS A 187 -18.91 -9.31 -17.88
CA LYS A 187 -19.85 -9.00 -18.97
C LYS A 187 -19.18 -9.07 -20.34
N ASN A 188 -17.99 -8.52 -20.50
CA ASN A 188 -17.22 -8.54 -21.75
C ASN A 188 -16.84 -9.96 -22.18
N LYS A 189 -16.64 -10.86 -21.22
CA LYS A 189 -16.39 -12.30 -21.46
C LYS A 189 -17.67 -13.09 -21.75
N GLY A 190 -18.85 -12.50 -21.66
CA GLY A 190 -20.12 -13.15 -21.89
C GLY A 190 -20.60 -14.04 -20.72
N TYR A 191 -19.97 -13.94 -19.56
CA TYR A 191 -20.40 -14.67 -18.36
C TYR A 191 -21.77 -14.16 -17.91
N LYS A 192 -22.59 -15.05 -17.37
CA LYS A 192 -23.95 -14.75 -16.90
C LYS A 192 -24.13 -15.01 -15.42
N ARG A 193 -23.44 -16.03 -14.90
CA ARG A 193 -23.55 -16.52 -13.54
C ARG A 193 -22.27 -16.23 -12.78
N VAL A 194 -22.35 -15.36 -11.81
CA VAL A 194 -21.20 -14.89 -11.04
C VAL A 194 -21.31 -15.41 -9.61
N ALA A 195 -20.22 -15.95 -9.08
CA ALA A 195 -20.05 -16.18 -7.66
C ALA A 195 -19.05 -15.17 -7.09
N LEU A 196 -19.23 -14.80 -5.82
CA LEU A 196 -18.29 -14.01 -5.03
C LEU A 196 -17.65 -14.90 -3.98
N ALA A 197 -16.34 -14.72 -3.77
CA ALA A 197 -15.58 -15.36 -2.69
C ALA A 197 -14.50 -14.36 -2.22
N PHE A 198 -14.77 -13.67 -1.12
CA PHE A 198 -13.89 -12.63 -0.59
C PHE A 198 -13.42 -12.98 0.82
N GLY A 199 -12.18 -12.61 1.17
CA GLY A 199 -11.64 -12.74 2.52
C GLY A 199 -12.51 -12.05 3.56
N ASN A 200 -12.38 -12.43 4.83
CA ASN A 200 -13.11 -11.82 5.95
C ASN A 200 -12.37 -10.60 6.55
N ASP A 201 -11.26 -10.18 5.95
CA ASP A 201 -10.59 -8.93 6.27
C ASP A 201 -11.40 -7.71 5.81
N ILE A 202 -11.10 -6.55 6.38
CA ILE A 202 -11.84 -5.32 6.09
C ILE A 202 -11.67 -4.94 4.62
N GLY A 203 -10.44 -5.03 4.08
CA GLY A 203 -10.14 -4.69 2.70
C GLY A 203 -10.98 -5.50 1.71
N SER A 204 -10.94 -6.82 1.81
CA SER A 204 -11.72 -7.71 0.92
C SER A 204 -13.23 -7.50 1.05
N GLN A 205 -13.75 -7.25 2.25
CA GLN A 205 -15.19 -7.09 2.47
C GLN A 205 -15.78 -5.80 1.88
N THR A 206 -14.97 -4.77 1.64
CA THR A 206 -15.45 -3.51 1.03
C THR A 206 -15.88 -3.68 -0.42
N PHE A 207 -15.42 -4.72 -1.12
CA PHE A 207 -15.82 -5.04 -2.49
C PHE A 207 -17.20 -5.72 -2.59
N VAL A 208 -17.67 -6.42 -1.55
CA VAL A 208 -18.82 -7.33 -1.64
C VAL A 208 -20.11 -6.59 -1.99
N ALA A 209 -20.47 -5.54 -1.26
CA ALA A 209 -21.71 -4.80 -1.52
C ALA A 209 -21.70 -4.07 -2.87
N PRO A 210 -20.61 -3.36 -3.27
CA PRO A 210 -20.49 -2.78 -4.60
C PRO A 210 -20.55 -3.82 -5.73
N ALA A 211 -19.90 -4.98 -5.58
CA ALA A 211 -19.93 -6.04 -6.60
C ALA A 211 -21.35 -6.60 -6.79
N ILE A 212 -22.10 -6.83 -5.70
CA ILE A 212 -23.50 -7.26 -5.78
C ILE A 212 -24.35 -6.25 -6.55
N ALA A 213 -24.18 -4.96 -6.26
CA ALA A 213 -24.89 -3.88 -6.94
C ALA A 213 -24.52 -3.82 -8.43
N ALA A 214 -23.25 -3.90 -8.77
CA ALA A 214 -22.73 -3.90 -10.14
C ALA A 214 -23.23 -5.11 -10.94
N ILE A 215 -23.17 -6.32 -10.38
CA ILE A 215 -23.67 -7.56 -10.98
C ILE A 215 -25.14 -7.42 -11.35
N LYS A 216 -25.98 -6.96 -10.40
CA LYS A 216 -27.40 -6.72 -10.64
C LYS A 216 -27.63 -5.70 -11.74
N LYS A 217 -26.91 -4.60 -11.72
CA LYS A 217 -27.04 -3.51 -12.69
C LYS A 217 -26.58 -3.93 -14.10
N ALA A 218 -25.57 -4.80 -14.17
CA ALA A 218 -25.10 -5.39 -15.44
C ALA A 218 -26.07 -6.40 -16.04
N GLY A 219 -27.12 -6.81 -15.32
CA GLY A 219 -28.04 -7.87 -15.72
C GLY A 219 -27.44 -9.27 -15.61
N LEU A 220 -26.43 -9.44 -14.76
CA LEU A 220 -25.82 -10.74 -14.44
C LEU A 220 -26.53 -11.35 -13.23
N THR A 221 -26.36 -12.66 -13.03
CA THR A 221 -26.96 -13.39 -11.92
C THR A 221 -25.92 -13.73 -10.88
N LEU A 222 -26.04 -13.18 -9.68
CA LEU A 222 -25.27 -13.65 -8.51
C LEU A 222 -25.81 -15.01 -8.09
N VAL A 223 -24.95 -16.05 -8.11
CA VAL A 223 -25.37 -17.44 -7.81
C VAL A 223 -24.83 -17.96 -6.49
N ALA A 224 -23.78 -17.36 -5.96
CA ALA A 224 -23.23 -17.64 -4.63
C ALA A 224 -22.48 -16.42 -4.13
N ASN A 225 -22.43 -16.24 -2.82
CA ASN A 225 -21.63 -15.22 -2.14
C ASN A 225 -21.09 -15.81 -0.85
N GLU A 226 -19.82 -16.12 -0.81
CA GLU A 226 -19.15 -16.78 0.31
C GLU A 226 -18.03 -15.91 0.84
N THR A 227 -17.88 -15.91 2.17
CA THR A 227 -16.78 -15.25 2.88
C THR A 227 -15.72 -16.29 3.25
N LEU A 228 -14.47 -16.02 2.92
CA LEU A 228 -13.34 -16.88 3.23
C LEU A 228 -12.72 -16.45 4.56
N ASP A 229 -12.80 -17.29 5.59
CA ASP A 229 -12.15 -17.01 6.88
C ASP A 229 -10.64 -17.21 6.74
N LEU A 230 -9.88 -16.09 6.71
CA LEU A 230 -8.44 -16.09 6.49
C LEU A 230 -7.64 -16.81 7.59
N ASN A 231 -8.25 -17.10 8.72
CA ASN A 231 -7.67 -17.93 9.79
C ASN A 231 -7.91 -19.44 9.55
N SER A 232 -8.71 -19.78 8.53
CA SER A 232 -8.99 -21.19 8.19
C SER A 232 -7.90 -21.79 7.33
N THR A 233 -7.65 -23.07 7.51
CA THR A 233 -6.74 -23.84 6.65
C THR A 233 -7.45 -24.58 5.51
N THR A 234 -8.79 -24.58 5.49
CA THR A 234 -9.64 -25.26 4.49
C THR A 234 -10.88 -24.44 4.19
N PHE A 235 -11.29 -24.43 2.94
CA PHE A 235 -12.45 -23.69 2.42
C PHE A 235 -13.43 -24.62 1.71
N ARG A 236 -13.42 -25.91 2.09
CA ARG A 236 -14.19 -26.94 1.40
C ARG A 236 -15.69 -26.68 1.42
N THR A 237 -16.20 -26.08 2.48
CA THR A 237 -17.62 -25.72 2.62
C THR A 237 -18.01 -24.64 1.61
N GLU A 238 -17.26 -23.56 1.55
CA GLU A 238 -17.45 -22.42 0.63
C GLU A 238 -17.29 -22.86 -0.80
N ALA A 239 -16.21 -23.62 -1.09
CA ALA A 239 -15.95 -24.19 -2.40
C ALA A 239 -17.06 -25.14 -2.86
N ALA A 240 -17.64 -25.96 -1.96
CA ALA A 240 -18.74 -26.85 -2.28
C ALA A 240 -20.03 -26.10 -2.65
N LYS A 241 -20.37 -25.01 -1.93
CA LYS A 241 -21.51 -24.15 -2.24
C LYS A 241 -21.35 -23.49 -3.60
N ILE A 242 -20.15 -22.94 -3.89
CA ILE A 242 -19.84 -22.30 -5.17
C ILE A 242 -19.89 -23.32 -6.31
N ALA A 243 -19.27 -24.49 -6.16
CA ALA A 243 -19.31 -25.56 -7.18
C ALA A 243 -20.74 -26.02 -7.47
N ALA A 244 -21.56 -26.21 -6.43
CA ALA A 244 -22.98 -26.58 -6.56
C ALA A 244 -23.81 -25.51 -7.28
N ALA A 245 -23.45 -24.24 -7.09
CA ALA A 245 -24.12 -23.11 -7.76
C ALA A 245 -23.75 -22.99 -9.25
N LYS A 246 -22.73 -23.72 -9.74
CA LYS A 246 -22.29 -23.72 -11.16
C LYS A 246 -22.13 -22.31 -11.74
N PRO A 247 -21.26 -21.47 -11.22
CA PRO A 247 -20.97 -20.16 -11.79
C PRO A 247 -20.17 -20.28 -13.09
N ASP A 248 -20.27 -19.28 -13.96
CA ASP A 248 -19.40 -19.10 -15.13
C ASP A 248 -18.05 -18.50 -14.73
N VAL A 249 -18.04 -17.74 -13.62
CA VAL A 249 -16.85 -17.03 -13.11
C VAL A 249 -16.99 -16.83 -11.59
N VAL A 250 -15.85 -16.85 -10.91
CA VAL A 250 -15.72 -16.41 -9.50
C VAL A 250 -15.00 -15.08 -9.47
N MET A 251 -15.56 -14.08 -8.80
CA MET A 251 -14.88 -12.85 -8.43
C MET A 251 -14.34 -13.00 -7.00
N THR A 252 -13.08 -12.65 -6.77
CA THR A 252 -12.42 -12.96 -5.52
C THR A 252 -11.35 -11.94 -5.15
N GLU A 253 -11.18 -11.78 -3.84
CA GLU A 253 -9.98 -11.28 -3.21
C GLU A 253 -9.78 -12.00 -1.89
N ALA A 254 -8.64 -12.65 -1.75
CA ALA A 254 -8.16 -13.19 -0.49
C ALA A 254 -6.63 -13.28 -0.54
N LEU A 255 -6.00 -13.42 0.62
CA LEU A 255 -4.55 -13.59 0.72
C LEU A 255 -4.08 -14.82 -0.02
N GLY A 256 -2.89 -14.74 -0.63
CA GLY A 256 -2.36 -15.80 -1.49
C GLY A 256 -2.45 -17.22 -0.93
N PRO A 257 -2.09 -17.51 0.34
CA PRO A 257 -2.26 -18.85 0.91
C PRO A 257 -3.71 -19.30 1.04
N SER A 258 -4.62 -18.43 1.46
CA SER A 258 -6.05 -18.72 1.59
C SER A 258 -6.69 -18.94 0.22
N GLU A 259 -6.38 -18.07 -0.74
CA GLU A 259 -6.83 -18.20 -2.13
C GLU A 259 -6.33 -19.49 -2.77
N ALA A 260 -5.07 -19.87 -2.52
CA ALA A 260 -4.48 -21.11 -3.01
C ALA A 260 -5.24 -22.36 -2.50
N SER A 261 -5.58 -22.38 -1.21
CA SER A 261 -6.37 -23.46 -0.61
C SER A 261 -7.78 -23.49 -1.17
N PHE A 262 -8.46 -22.35 -1.21
CA PHE A 262 -9.83 -22.21 -1.74
C PHE A 262 -9.93 -22.67 -3.21
N LEU A 263 -9.08 -22.13 -4.09
CA LEU A 263 -9.11 -22.46 -5.52
C LEU A 263 -8.72 -23.91 -5.80
N THR A 264 -7.86 -24.51 -4.98
CA THR A 264 -7.52 -25.94 -5.07
C THR A 264 -8.74 -26.80 -4.75
N GLU A 265 -9.43 -26.52 -3.67
CA GLU A 265 -10.62 -27.26 -3.26
C GLU A 265 -11.78 -27.06 -4.24
N LEU A 266 -11.99 -25.83 -4.72
CA LEU A 266 -12.99 -25.52 -5.74
C LEU A 266 -12.71 -26.30 -7.05
N LYS A 267 -11.44 -26.32 -7.50
CA LYS A 267 -11.02 -27.09 -8.68
C LYS A 267 -11.29 -28.58 -8.51
N GLN A 268 -11.00 -29.15 -7.33
CA GLN A 268 -11.28 -30.57 -7.04
C GLN A 268 -12.78 -30.85 -7.11
N LEU A 269 -13.61 -30.04 -6.49
CA LEU A 269 -15.07 -30.18 -6.46
C LEU A 269 -15.72 -29.94 -7.82
N ASN A 270 -15.06 -29.19 -8.71
CA ASN A 270 -15.49 -28.97 -10.09
C ASN A 270 -14.87 -29.98 -11.08
N GLY A 271 -14.61 -31.20 -10.65
CA GLY A 271 -14.11 -32.28 -11.51
C GLY A 271 -12.70 -32.06 -12.06
N GLY A 272 -11.85 -31.40 -11.29
CA GLY A 272 -10.46 -31.10 -11.64
C GLY A 272 -10.28 -29.92 -12.59
N LYS A 273 -11.35 -29.21 -12.96
CA LYS A 273 -11.31 -28.04 -13.84
C LYS A 273 -11.42 -26.75 -13.03
N MET A 274 -10.53 -25.80 -13.30
CA MET A 274 -10.62 -24.49 -12.71
C MET A 274 -11.78 -23.70 -13.33
N ILE A 275 -12.64 -23.13 -12.50
CA ILE A 275 -13.63 -22.15 -12.93
C ILE A 275 -12.86 -20.85 -13.23
N PRO A 276 -13.21 -20.07 -14.26
CA PRO A 276 -12.61 -18.76 -14.50
C PRO A 276 -12.67 -17.86 -13.27
N VAL A 277 -11.60 -17.13 -13.03
CA VAL A 277 -11.45 -16.25 -11.86
C VAL A 277 -11.17 -14.82 -12.32
N ILE A 278 -11.84 -13.87 -11.70
CA ILE A 278 -11.54 -12.45 -11.80
C ILE A 278 -11.14 -11.98 -10.39
N GLY A 279 -9.87 -11.60 -10.24
CA GLY A 279 -9.35 -11.00 -9.02
C GLY A 279 -9.41 -9.49 -9.06
N THR A 280 -9.23 -8.85 -7.90
CA THR A 280 -8.99 -7.42 -7.74
C THR A 280 -7.53 -7.08 -8.04
N SER A 281 -7.19 -5.79 -8.04
CA SER A 281 -5.81 -5.30 -8.19
C SER A 281 -4.86 -5.86 -7.12
N ALA A 282 -5.34 -6.13 -5.91
CA ALA A 282 -4.55 -6.71 -4.81
C ALA A 282 -4.04 -8.13 -5.13
N THR A 283 -4.72 -8.86 -6.03
CA THR A 283 -4.29 -10.19 -6.50
C THR A 283 -3.14 -10.14 -7.51
N ILE A 284 -2.74 -8.93 -7.96
CA ILE A 284 -1.58 -8.72 -8.84
C ILE A 284 -0.34 -8.43 -7.99
N SER A 285 0.17 -9.48 -7.35
CA SER A 285 1.39 -9.42 -6.57
C SER A 285 2.25 -10.68 -6.73
N PRO A 286 3.58 -10.58 -6.53
CA PRO A 286 4.50 -11.72 -6.63
C PRO A 286 4.16 -12.85 -5.66
N ASP A 287 3.79 -12.52 -4.44
CA ASP A 287 3.53 -13.50 -3.38
C ASP A 287 2.19 -14.18 -3.56
N TRP A 288 1.17 -13.46 -4.01
CA TRP A 288 -0.11 -14.05 -4.40
C TRP A 288 0.08 -15.05 -5.54
N TYR A 289 0.76 -14.64 -6.62
CA TYR A 289 1.05 -15.52 -7.75
C TYR A 289 1.81 -16.78 -7.30
N LYS A 290 2.85 -16.62 -6.51
CA LYS A 290 3.68 -17.73 -6.02
C LYS A 290 2.84 -18.76 -5.29
N SER A 291 1.97 -18.32 -4.38
CA SER A 291 1.11 -19.20 -3.57
C SER A 291 0.10 -19.93 -4.44
N VAL A 292 -0.64 -19.20 -5.28
CA VAL A 292 -1.74 -19.76 -6.07
C VAL A 292 -1.20 -20.61 -7.23
N ALA A 293 -0.16 -20.16 -7.93
CA ALA A 293 0.43 -20.94 -9.03
C ALA A 293 1.04 -22.27 -8.56
N ALA A 294 1.62 -22.30 -7.36
CA ALA A 294 2.12 -23.54 -6.76
C ALA A 294 0.98 -24.55 -6.47
N ALA A 295 -0.20 -24.06 -6.08
CA ALA A 295 -1.34 -24.87 -5.67
C ALA A 295 -2.18 -25.38 -6.86
N VAL A 296 -2.58 -24.50 -7.78
CA VAL A 296 -3.48 -24.87 -8.90
C VAL A 296 -2.73 -25.23 -10.18
N GLY A 297 -1.44 -24.89 -10.25
CA GLY A 297 -0.57 -25.05 -11.43
C GLY A 297 -0.48 -23.74 -12.25
N ALA A 298 0.75 -23.30 -12.55
CA ALA A 298 1.03 -22.03 -13.22
C ALA A 298 0.32 -21.89 -14.58
N SER A 299 0.31 -22.92 -15.42
CA SER A 299 -0.39 -22.91 -16.71
C SER A 299 -1.91 -22.89 -16.54
N THR A 300 -2.45 -23.55 -15.50
CA THR A 300 -3.88 -23.51 -15.18
C THR A 300 -4.29 -22.12 -14.75
N LEU A 301 -3.50 -21.49 -13.87
CA LEU A 301 -3.73 -20.11 -13.43
C LEU A 301 -3.69 -19.15 -14.62
N ALA A 302 -2.65 -19.18 -15.43
CA ALA A 302 -2.50 -18.31 -16.59
C ALA A 302 -3.66 -18.40 -17.60
N SER A 303 -4.30 -19.57 -17.71
CA SER A 303 -5.41 -19.80 -18.64
C SER A 303 -6.77 -19.37 -18.10
N ASN A 304 -6.94 -19.30 -16.77
CA ASN A 304 -8.25 -19.11 -16.13
C ASN A 304 -8.34 -17.89 -15.23
N PHE A 305 -7.25 -17.18 -15.03
CA PHE A 305 -7.22 -15.99 -14.16
C PHE A 305 -7.09 -14.71 -14.98
N SER A 306 -7.77 -13.70 -14.54
CA SER A 306 -7.56 -12.28 -14.91
C SER A 306 -7.90 -11.41 -13.70
N ALA A 307 -7.29 -10.25 -13.63
CA ALA A 307 -7.63 -9.26 -12.61
C ALA A 307 -7.87 -7.91 -13.27
N ASP A 308 -8.69 -7.08 -12.68
CA ASP A 308 -8.63 -5.67 -12.97
C ASP A 308 -7.41 -5.09 -12.25
N ASN A 309 -6.86 -4.05 -12.81
CA ASN A 309 -5.73 -3.34 -12.25
C ASN A 309 -5.78 -1.89 -12.71
N LEU A 310 -5.14 -1.03 -11.96
CA LEU A 310 -4.90 0.33 -12.43
C LEU A 310 -3.98 0.32 -13.64
N VAL A 311 -4.25 1.22 -14.59
CA VAL A 311 -3.40 1.35 -15.78
C VAL A 311 -1.98 1.69 -15.34
N THR A 312 -1.04 0.80 -15.68
CA THR A 312 0.39 0.97 -15.41
C THR A 312 1.15 1.07 -16.72
N GLN A 313 2.03 2.06 -16.83
CA GLN A 313 2.91 2.18 -17.98
C GLN A 313 3.99 1.09 -17.92
N THR A 314 4.12 0.31 -18.98
CA THR A 314 5.11 -0.76 -19.11
C THR A 314 6.24 -0.41 -20.10
N SER A 315 6.26 0.85 -20.57
CA SER A 315 7.26 1.39 -21.49
C SER A 315 7.34 2.91 -21.35
N GLY A 316 8.27 3.53 -22.06
CA GLY A 316 8.43 4.99 -22.05
C GLY A 316 9.26 5.52 -20.88
N PRO A 317 9.41 6.85 -20.79
CA PRO A 317 10.34 7.48 -19.83
C PRO A 317 9.98 7.24 -18.37
N ALA A 318 8.68 7.24 -18.01
CA ALA A 318 8.23 7.00 -16.66
C ALA A 318 8.57 5.58 -16.19
N TYR A 319 8.24 4.57 -17.03
CA TYR A 319 8.59 3.19 -16.74
C TYR A 319 10.10 2.97 -16.66
N GLN A 320 10.88 3.60 -17.54
CA GLN A 320 12.36 3.48 -17.52
C GLN A 320 12.95 4.06 -16.22
N ALA A 321 12.47 5.21 -15.76
CA ALA A 321 12.91 5.80 -14.49
C ALA A 321 12.54 4.90 -13.30
N PHE A 322 11.31 4.44 -13.24
CA PHE A 322 10.80 3.57 -12.20
C PHE A 322 11.54 2.22 -12.17
N SER A 323 11.57 1.51 -13.30
CA SER A 323 12.21 0.19 -13.37
C SER A 323 13.71 0.26 -13.01
N LYS A 324 14.42 1.31 -13.44
CA LYS A 324 15.81 1.54 -13.05
C LYS A 324 15.96 1.70 -11.54
N ALA A 325 15.08 2.51 -10.91
CA ALA A 325 15.08 2.71 -9.45
C ALA A 325 14.79 1.40 -8.72
N MET A 326 13.76 0.67 -9.14
CA MET A 326 13.38 -0.61 -8.56
C MET A 326 14.51 -1.65 -8.66
N PHE A 327 15.11 -1.82 -9.83
CA PHE A 327 16.20 -2.78 -10.00
C PHE A 327 17.48 -2.43 -9.24
N ALA A 328 17.68 -1.16 -8.87
CA ALA A 328 18.77 -0.77 -7.98
C ALA A 328 18.59 -1.31 -6.54
N GLU A 329 17.36 -1.62 -6.14
CA GLU A 329 17.05 -2.23 -4.83
C GLU A 329 17.00 -3.77 -4.87
N LYS A 330 17.15 -4.38 -6.05
CA LYS A 330 17.16 -5.84 -6.19
C LYS A 330 18.25 -6.48 -5.32
N GLY A 331 17.83 -7.39 -4.43
CA GLY A 331 18.72 -8.07 -3.49
C GLY A 331 18.99 -7.33 -2.18
N LYS A 332 18.52 -6.09 -2.03
CA LYS A 332 18.56 -5.36 -0.75
C LYS A 332 17.29 -5.60 0.07
N VAL A 333 16.17 -5.79 -0.59
CA VAL A 333 14.89 -6.15 0.01
C VAL A 333 14.66 -7.63 -0.21
N GLY A 334 14.15 -8.34 0.78
CA GLY A 334 13.94 -9.81 0.75
C GLY A 334 12.90 -10.23 -0.28
N SER A 335 13.25 -10.14 -1.58
CA SER A 335 12.38 -10.59 -2.67
C SER A 335 12.62 -12.07 -2.95
N THR A 336 11.62 -12.88 -2.77
CA THR A 336 11.60 -14.28 -3.18
C THR A 336 10.85 -14.42 -4.49
N GLY A 337 11.53 -14.62 -5.62
CA GLY A 337 10.86 -14.86 -6.89
C GLY A 337 11.31 -13.96 -8.04
N ASN A 338 10.44 -13.79 -9.02
CA ASN A 338 10.73 -12.92 -10.17
C ASN A 338 10.55 -11.45 -9.80
N PHE A 339 11.65 -10.73 -9.56
CA PHE A 339 11.63 -9.32 -9.17
C PHE A 339 10.85 -8.42 -10.15
N SER A 340 10.79 -8.81 -11.43
CA SER A 340 10.05 -8.03 -12.44
C SER A 340 8.55 -7.92 -12.16
N THR A 341 7.98 -8.80 -11.33
CA THR A 341 6.56 -8.73 -10.96
C THR A 341 6.23 -7.54 -10.07
N TYR A 342 7.21 -6.99 -9.33
CA TYR A 342 7.01 -5.74 -8.58
C TYR A 342 6.77 -4.52 -9.50
N LEU A 343 7.24 -4.58 -10.75
CA LEU A 343 7.09 -3.47 -11.70
C LEU A 343 5.65 -3.24 -12.18
N THR A 344 4.74 -4.16 -11.88
CA THR A 344 3.31 -4.07 -12.23
C THR A 344 2.41 -4.20 -11.02
N ALA A 345 2.99 -4.39 -9.83
CA ALA A 345 2.23 -4.44 -8.59
C ALA A 345 1.73 -3.02 -8.22
N PRO A 346 0.42 -2.81 -8.01
CA PRO A 346 -0.13 -1.48 -7.70
C PRO A 346 0.58 -0.79 -6.55
N GLY A 347 0.83 -1.50 -5.44
CA GLY A 347 1.55 -0.96 -4.30
C GLY A 347 2.93 -0.42 -4.65
N ALA A 348 3.69 -1.13 -5.51
CA ALA A 348 5.01 -0.65 -5.93
C ALA A 348 4.92 0.59 -6.81
N VAL A 349 4.01 0.60 -7.77
CA VAL A 349 3.85 1.67 -8.76
C VAL A 349 3.36 2.96 -8.10
N HIS A 350 2.26 2.88 -7.36
CA HIS A 350 1.57 4.08 -6.86
C HIS A 350 2.26 4.68 -5.63
N LEU A 351 2.89 3.89 -4.76
CA LEU A 351 3.68 4.45 -3.66
C LEU A 351 4.95 5.14 -4.17
N TYR A 352 5.62 4.58 -5.19
CA TYR A 352 6.71 5.27 -5.85
C TYR A 352 6.26 6.63 -6.40
N ASP A 353 5.11 6.69 -7.05
CA ASP A 353 4.53 7.93 -7.58
C ASP A 353 4.18 8.93 -6.49
N GLY A 354 3.56 8.49 -5.40
CA GLY A 354 3.22 9.33 -4.26
C GLY A 354 4.44 10.00 -3.64
N ILE A 355 5.55 9.27 -3.45
CA ILE A 355 6.79 9.82 -2.90
C ILE A 355 7.40 10.85 -3.85
N ASN A 356 7.49 10.54 -5.16
CA ASN A 356 8.02 11.47 -6.15
C ASN A 356 7.17 12.76 -6.23
N LEU A 357 5.84 12.62 -6.22
CA LEU A 357 4.90 13.73 -6.26
C LEU A 357 5.06 14.63 -5.03
N ALA A 358 5.13 14.05 -3.82
CA ALA A 358 5.36 14.81 -2.59
C ALA A 358 6.71 15.53 -2.60
N ALA A 359 7.77 14.86 -3.04
CA ALA A 359 9.11 15.43 -3.14
C ALA A 359 9.15 16.64 -4.10
N LEU A 360 8.48 16.51 -5.26
CA LEU A 360 8.33 17.61 -6.21
C LEU A 360 7.46 18.74 -5.66
N ALA A 361 6.40 18.44 -4.91
CA ALA A 361 5.56 19.42 -4.25
C ALA A 361 6.35 20.21 -3.20
N MET A 362 7.16 19.56 -2.37
CA MET A 362 8.08 20.21 -1.43
C MET A 362 9.08 21.11 -2.14
N THR A 363 9.65 20.64 -3.26
CA THR A 363 10.61 21.42 -4.06
C THR A 363 9.94 22.65 -4.66
N ALA A 364 8.74 22.54 -5.23
CA ALA A 364 7.98 23.64 -5.81
C ALA A 364 7.51 24.65 -4.76
N ALA A 365 7.21 24.19 -3.55
CA ALA A 365 6.83 25.03 -2.41
C ALA A 365 8.03 25.70 -1.73
N HIS A 366 9.26 25.31 -2.07
CA HIS A 366 10.49 25.68 -1.34
C HIS A 366 10.37 25.41 0.17
N SER A 367 9.65 24.36 0.57
CA SER A 367 9.34 24.05 1.96
C SER A 367 8.99 22.59 2.16
N THR A 368 9.47 22.00 3.25
CA THR A 368 9.09 20.66 3.71
C THR A 368 7.91 20.67 4.69
N SER A 369 7.36 21.85 5.01
CA SER A 369 6.18 21.98 5.87
C SER A 369 4.92 21.50 5.15
N PRO A 370 4.14 20.57 5.73
CA PRO A 370 2.94 20.01 5.12
C PRO A 370 1.95 21.07 4.61
N SER A 371 1.67 22.10 5.40
CA SER A 371 0.75 23.16 5.01
C SER A 371 1.24 24.00 3.82
N ALA A 372 2.56 24.07 3.60
CA ALA A 372 3.14 24.80 2.49
C ALA A 372 3.15 23.98 1.19
N PHE A 373 3.53 22.70 1.24
CA PHE A 373 3.66 21.90 0.02
C PHE A 373 2.36 21.21 -0.43
N MET A 374 1.42 20.94 0.48
CA MET A 374 0.17 20.25 0.17
C MET A 374 -0.60 20.84 -1.03
N PRO A 375 -0.74 22.18 -1.19
CA PRO A 375 -1.41 22.77 -2.37
C PRO A 375 -0.69 22.48 -3.70
N TYR A 376 0.59 22.11 -3.65
CA TYR A 376 1.38 21.80 -4.85
C TYR A 376 1.20 20.35 -5.28
N ILE A 377 0.74 19.46 -4.41
CA ILE A 377 0.45 18.05 -4.77
C ILE A 377 -0.56 18.01 -5.92
N ILE A 378 -1.70 18.65 -5.75
CA ILE A 378 -2.73 18.74 -6.80
C ILE A 378 -2.21 19.49 -8.03
N LYS A 379 -1.55 20.63 -7.84
CA LYS A 379 -1.02 21.45 -8.95
C LYS A 379 -0.05 20.67 -9.84
N ILE A 380 0.76 19.79 -9.24
CA ILE A 380 1.77 18.99 -9.96
C ILE A 380 1.16 17.69 -10.47
N GLY A 381 0.23 17.08 -9.74
CA GLY A 381 -0.46 15.87 -10.17
C GLY A 381 -1.37 16.11 -11.39
N ASP A 382 -2.15 17.17 -11.35
CA ASP A 382 -3.09 17.52 -12.43
C ASP A 382 -2.41 18.32 -13.55
N GLY A 383 -1.44 19.17 -13.18
CA GLY A 383 -0.76 20.09 -14.10
C GLY A 383 -1.64 21.27 -14.53
N ALA A 384 -1.01 22.39 -14.81
CA ALA A 384 -1.65 23.53 -15.45
C ALA A 384 -1.57 23.40 -17.00
N PRO A 385 -2.44 24.09 -17.77
CA PRO A 385 -2.29 24.14 -19.23
C PRO A 385 -0.87 24.65 -19.59
N GLY A 386 -0.16 23.88 -20.42
CA GLY A 386 1.21 24.18 -20.85
C GLY A 386 2.31 23.78 -19.85
N ALA A 387 1.98 23.10 -18.75
CA ALA A 387 2.97 22.52 -17.85
C ALA A 387 3.84 21.47 -18.58
N VAL A 388 5.11 21.44 -18.21
CA VAL A 388 6.06 20.43 -18.74
C VAL A 388 5.77 19.10 -18.05
N VAL A 389 5.50 18.07 -18.85
CA VAL A 389 5.34 16.70 -18.31
C VAL A 389 6.71 16.17 -17.90
N VAL A 390 6.81 15.68 -16.67
CA VAL A 390 8.03 15.10 -16.07
C VAL A 390 7.73 13.73 -15.49
N HIS A 391 8.70 12.82 -15.56
CA HIS A 391 8.51 11.41 -15.26
C HIS A 391 9.39 10.89 -14.10
N SER A 392 10.10 11.79 -13.44
CA SER A 392 10.95 11.47 -12.28
C SER A 392 11.19 12.72 -11.46
N PHE A 393 11.61 12.55 -10.22
CA PHE A 393 12.03 13.66 -9.38
C PHE A 393 13.15 14.49 -10.06
N ALA A 394 14.17 13.84 -10.59
CA ALA A 394 15.33 14.53 -11.21
C ALA A 394 14.91 15.44 -12.38
N THR A 395 14.03 14.96 -13.27
CA THR A 395 13.54 15.76 -14.40
C THR A 395 12.62 16.89 -13.95
N GLY A 396 11.79 16.62 -12.92
CA GLY A 396 10.90 17.62 -12.33
C GLY A 396 11.65 18.72 -11.60
N GLU A 397 12.63 18.36 -10.78
CA GLU A 397 13.47 19.31 -10.07
C GLU A 397 14.23 20.23 -11.03
N ALA A 398 14.81 19.66 -12.09
CA ALA A 398 15.51 20.44 -13.13
C ALA A 398 14.56 21.44 -13.81
N ALA A 399 13.33 21.03 -14.13
CA ALA A 399 12.34 21.92 -14.72
C ALA A 399 11.89 23.03 -13.75
N LEU A 400 11.67 22.71 -12.47
CA LEU A 400 11.33 23.67 -11.42
C LEU A 400 12.46 24.71 -11.21
N LYS A 401 13.73 24.26 -11.17
CA LYS A 401 14.91 25.14 -11.10
C LYS A 401 15.00 26.07 -12.30
N ALA A 402 14.51 25.64 -13.47
CA ALA A 402 14.41 26.46 -14.67
C ALA A 402 13.15 27.38 -14.68
N GLY A 403 12.41 27.48 -13.58
CA GLY A 403 11.23 28.32 -13.46
C GLY A 403 9.98 27.83 -14.22
N LYS A 404 9.97 26.54 -14.63
CA LYS A 404 8.84 25.97 -15.37
C LYS A 404 7.78 25.42 -14.44
N GLN A 405 6.52 25.51 -14.87
CA GLN A 405 5.43 24.71 -14.27
C GLN A 405 5.55 23.29 -14.78
N ILE A 406 5.32 22.33 -13.90
CA ILE A 406 5.42 20.91 -14.21
C ILE A 406 4.11 20.16 -13.97
N ARG A 407 3.95 19.04 -14.67
CA ARG A 407 2.99 17.99 -14.38
C ARG A 407 3.75 16.69 -14.21
N TYR A 408 3.55 16.01 -13.09
CA TYR A 408 4.15 14.72 -12.84
C TYR A 408 3.28 13.60 -13.42
N GLU A 409 3.86 12.77 -14.26
CA GLU A 409 3.27 11.53 -14.77
C GLU A 409 4.28 10.40 -14.58
N GLY A 410 4.13 9.65 -13.50
CA GLY A 410 4.96 8.49 -13.19
C GLY A 410 4.50 7.22 -13.88
N PRO A 411 4.98 6.04 -13.46
CA PRO A 411 4.57 4.75 -14.03
C PRO A 411 3.08 4.44 -13.85
N GLY A 412 2.41 4.96 -12.84
CA GLY A 412 0.95 4.90 -12.67
C GLY A 412 0.18 5.88 -13.56
N GLY A 413 0.87 6.69 -14.36
CA GLY A 413 0.25 7.75 -15.17
C GLY A 413 -0.10 8.99 -14.37
N PRO A 414 -1.00 9.84 -14.87
CA PRO A 414 -1.46 11.04 -14.17
C PRO A 414 -2.34 10.67 -12.98
N THR A 415 -2.10 11.28 -11.83
CA THR A 415 -2.88 11.02 -10.61
C THR A 415 -4.32 11.54 -10.71
N ASN A 416 -4.52 12.71 -11.35
CA ASN A 416 -5.84 13.31 -11.58
C ASN A 416 -6.72 13.25 -10.31
N PHE A 417 -6.26 13.84 -9.22
CA PHE A 417 -7.01 13.88 -7.96
C PHE A 417 -8.30 14.67 -8.13
N ASP A 418 -9.37 14.14 -7.58
CA ASP A 418 -10.63 14.88 -7.48
C ASP A 418 -10.62 15.90 -6.31
N ALA A 419 -11.78 16.55 -6.07
CA ALA A 419 -11.94 17.53 -4.99
C ALA A 419 -11.75 16.93 -3.59
N TYR A 420 -11.82 15.63 -3.47
CA TYR A 420 -11.68 14.87 -2.22
C TYR A 420 -10.31 14.26 -2.03
N HIS A 421 -9.40 14.45 -2.98
CA HIS A 421 -8.05 13.86 -3.06
C HIS A 421 -8.08 12.36 -3.38
N ASP A 422 -9.11 11.91 -4.08
CA ASP A 422 -9.21 10.55 -4.59
C ASP A 422 -8.59 10.47 -5.98
N SER A 423 -7.78 9.44 -6.24
CA SER A 423 -7.24 9.19 -7.56
C SER A 423 -8.34 8.69 -8.51
N ALA A 424 -8.50 9.35 -9.66
CA ALA A 424 -9.39 8.91 -10.72
C ALA A 424 -8.70 7.83 -11.56
N GLY A 425 -8.75 6.57 -11.12
CA GLY A 425 -8.11 5.46 -11.81
C GLY A 425 -8.75 5.10 -13.14
N LEU A 426 -7.91 4.79 -14.14
CA LEU A 426 -8.30 4.03 -15.31
C LEU A 426 -7.94 2.57 -15.06
N PHE A 427 -8.78 1.64 -15.56
CA PHE A 427 -8.58 0.21 -15.34
C PHE A 427 -8.10 -0.50 -16.59
N GLN A 428 -7.19 -1.44 -16.39
CA GLN A 428 -6.75 -2.43 -17.37
C GLN A 428 -7.11 -3.84 -16.89
N VAL A 429 -7.08 -4.79 -17.80
CA VAL A 429 -7.24 -6.22 -17.50
C VAL A 429 -5.88 -6.87 -17.55
N ASP A 430 -5.43 -7.38 -16.43
CA ASP A 430 -4.15 -8.07 -16.30
C ASP A 430 -4.30 -9.58 -16.25
N ARG A 431 -3.26 -10.28 -16.68
CA ARG A 431 -3.12 -11.72 -16.61
C ARG A 431 -1.71 -12.11 -16.24
N TYR A 432 -1.59 -13.21 -15.54
CA TYR A 432 -0.29 -13.86 -15.35
C TYR A 432 0.08 -14.74 -16.55
N SER A 433 1.36 -14.69 -16.93
CA SER A 433 1.96 -15.76 -17.72
C SER A 433 2.28 -16.96 -16.84
N PRO A 434 2.58 -18.15 -17.41
CA PRO A 434 3.04 -19.30 -16.62
C PRO A 434 4.35 -19.08 -15.86
N THR A 435 5.09 -18.01 -16.14
CA THR A 435 6.31 -17.63 -15.43
C THR A 435 6.07 -16.53 -14.36
N GLY A 436 4.82 -16.11 -14.16
CA GLY A 436 4.45 -15.07 -13.22
C GLY A 436 4.61 -13.63 -13.73
N ALA A 437 5.01 -13.46 -14.98
CA ALA A 437 5.01 -12.13 -15.57
C ALA A 437 3.57 -11.66 -15.82
N VAL A 438 3.28 -10.43 -15.46
CA VAL A 438 1.98 -9.79 -15.70
C VAL A 438 1.96 -9.22 -17.13
N THR A 439 0.84 -9.42 -17.80
CA THR A 439 0.61 -8.91 -19.15
C THR A 439 -0.76 -8.23 -19.23
N VAL A 440 -0.79 -7.05 -19.86
CA VAL A 440 -2.04 -6.33 -20.10
C VAL A 440 -2.82 -7.04 -21.22
N ALA A 441 -4.00 -7.55 -20.89
CA ALA A 441 -4.87 -8.27 -21.80
C ALA A 441 -5.97 -7.38 -22.42
N GLY A 442 -6.14 -6.15 -21.93
CA GLY A 442 -7.10 -5.17 -22.43
C GLY A 442 -7.24 -3.99 -21.48
N ASN A 443 -8.01 -2.99 -21.92
CA ASN A 443 -8.34 -1.82 -21.10
C ASN A 443 -9.86 -1.74 -20.91
N LEU A 444 -10.27 -1.20 -19.76
CA LEU A 444 -11.66 -0.88 -19.48
C LEU A 444 -11.86 0.61 -19.67
N SER A 445 -12.80 0.97 -20.56
CA SER A 445 -13.09 2.38 -20.80
C SER A 445 -14.03 2.94 -19.74
N VAL A 446 -13.88 4.22 -19.43
CA VAL A 446 -14.82 4.96 -18.57
C VAL A 446 -16.26 4.83 -19.08
N ALA A 447 -16.47 4.76 -20.40
CA ALA A 447 -17.79 4.55 -20.99
C ALA A 447 -18.41 3.19 -20.61
N GLN A 448 -17.58 2.12 -20.53
CA GLN A 448 -18.06 0.81 -20.10
C GLN A 448 -18.46 0.82 -18.61
N LEU A 449 -17.69 1.48 -17.77
CA LEU A 449 -18.00 1.62 -16.35
C LEU A 449 -19.24 2.47 -16.12
N ARG A 450 -19.37 3.60 -16.83
CA ARG A 450 -20.57 4.45 -16.79
C ARG A 450 -21.82 3.74 -17.30
N ALA A 451 -21.71 2.87 -18.29
CA ALA A 451 -22.83 2.06 -18.76
C ALA A 451 -23.33 1.07 -17.70
N LEU A 452 -22.51 0.71 -16.73
CA LEU A 452 -22.87 -0.04 -15.52
C LEU A 452 -23.33 0.87 -14.39
N GLY A 453 -23.13 2.19 -14.50
CA GLY A 453 -23.65 3.22 -13.61
C GLY A 453 -22.66 3.73 -12.57
N LEU A 454 -21.42 3.62 -12.88
CA LEU A 454 -20.38 4.33 -12.15
C LEU A 454 -20.47 5.83 -12.44
#